data_e97f86a6dd5c7c7fbc2668202b2b007b
#
_entry.id   e97f86a6dd5c7c7fbc2668202b2b007b
#
_cell.length_a   1.000
_cell.length_b   1.000
_cell.length_c   1.000
_cell.angle_alpha   90.00
_cell.angle_beta   90.00
_cell.angle_gamma   90.00
#
_symmetry.space_group_name_H-M   'P 1'
#
loop_
_entity.id
_entity.type
_entity.pdbx_description
1 polymer ?
#
loop_
_entity_poly.entity_id
_entity_poly.type
_entity_poly.pdbx_seq_one_letter_code
_entity_poly.pdbx_strand_id
1 'polypeptide(L)'
;MAAWACRSKGTGLCLPVLLLLLSGVAGAQTIPVKERFNAGEEVQYELYFKWGILMPRAGQATLSIKDTRYEDNPAYHYNLLFRTSGMFEKIFSMRDTIDCYFTPEMLLLRSEKRVNENDYYLIDDLKFSYSTGKTSAHSHRYTPSRTKIDTMIVSEQYMFDMLGATMYLRSLDWDNMKQGDEFPFHVVIGRDRINISFRYTGQQIVERNETLKYRTRHFYIDIFDDAFTQSKAAAEIWIGDDENHIPVKIRAKLKIGAAEVYYKSSKGLRYPLTSRVEIPRR
;
A
#
# COMPACT_ATOMS: atom_id res chain seq x y z
N MET A 1 3.59 18.13 70.00
CA MET A 1 4.50 19.14 70.63
C MET A 1 4.99 20.08 69.57
N ALA A 2 4.61 21.33 69.80
CA ALA A 2 5.27 22.62 69.48
C ALA A 2 5.67 22.83 67.99
N ALA A 3 4.97 23.58 67.21
CA ALA A 3 4.85 25.06 67.15
C ALA A 3 6.19 25.75 67.05
N TRP A 4 6.44 26.46 65.94
CA TRP A 4 6.79 27.86 65.99
C TRP A 4 6.66 28.54 64.60
N ALA A 5 5.96 29.64 64.63
CA ALA A 5 5.69 30.55 63.53
C ALA A 5 6.90 31.51 63.30
N CYS A 6 7.07 31.96 62.08
CA CYS A 6 7.66 33.27 61.87
C CYS A 6 7.04 33.97 60.64
N ARG A 7 6.49 35.15 60.93
CA ARG A 7 5.98 36.11 59.95
C ARG A 7 7.13 36.83 59.26
N SER A 8 7.02 37.06 57.94
CA SER A 8 7.48 38.32 57.39
C SER A 8 6.68 38.68 56.12
N LYS A 9 6.31 39.93 56.08
CA LYS A 9 5.51 40.60 55.07
C LYS A 9 6.38 40.81 53.80
N GLY A 10 5.79 40.51 52.64
CA GLY A 10 6.35 40.87 51.34
C GLY A 10 5.29 40.74 50.27
N THR A 11 4.77 41.88 49.82
CA THR A 11 3.87 42.02 48.70
C THR A 11 4.57 41.56 47.41
N GLY A 12 4.21 40.41 46.90
CA GLY A 12 4.64 39.91 45.61
C GLY A 12 3.44 39.40 44.80
N LEU A 13 3.20 40.11 43.73
CA LEU A 13 2.15 39.86 42.74
C LEU A 13 2.33 38.46 42.20
N CYS A 14 1.54 37.49 42.63
CA CYS A 14 1.46 36.16 42.04
C CYS A 14 0.63 36.23 40.75
N LEU A 15 1.33 36.30 39.63
CA LEU A 15 0.76 35.94 38.34
C LEU A 15 0.46 34.43 38.36
N PRO A 16 -0.79 33.97 38.12
CA PRO A 16 -1.00 32.58 37.87
C PRO A 16 -0.46 32.24 36.47
N VAL A 17 0.65 31.52 36.44
CA VAL A 17 1.09 30.84 35.23
C VAL A 17 0.03 29.80 34.91
N LEU A 18 -0.90 30.14 34.00
CA LEU A 18 -1.84 29.26 33.40
C LEU A 18 -1.06 28.30 32.51
N LEU A 19 -0.66 27.17 33.08
CA LEU A 19 -0.16 26.02 32.31
C LEU A 19 -1.33 25.53 31.45
N LEU A 20 -1.41 26.06 30.22
CA LEU A 20 -2.18 25.44 29.14
C LEU A 20 -1.53 24.09 28.86
N LEU A 21 -2.05 23.06 29.52
CA LEU A 21 -1.93 21.69 29.06
C LEU A 21 -2.63 21.63 27.68
N LEU A 22 -1.87 21.90 26.65
CA LEU A 22 -2.19 21.44 25.30
C LEU A 22 -2.19 19.92 25.37
N SER A 23 -3.30 19.35 25.82
CA SER A 23 -3.69 18.01 25.48
C SER A 23 -3.81 18.00 23.96
N GLY A 24 -2.73 17.63 23.30
CA GLY A 24 -2.74 17.27 21.89
C GLY A 24 -3.77 16.15 21.77
N VAL A 25 -4.96 16.51 21.31
CA VAL A 25 -5.86 15.58 20.70
C VAL A 25 -5.03 15.00 19.56
N ALA A 26 -4.55 13.77 19.71
CA ALA A 26 -4.09 12.96 18.59
C ALA A 26 -5.32 12.81 17.70
N GLY A 27 -5.57 13.81 16.86
CA GLY A 27 -6.51 13.72 15.77
C GLY A 27 -6.04 12.54 14.93
N ALA A 28 -6.93 11.60 14.69
CA ALA A 28 -6.72 10.61 13.64
C ALA A 28 -6.13 11.39 12.45
N GLN A 29 -4.90 11.03 12.04
CA GLN A 29 -4.27 11.67 10.89
C GLN A 29 -5.20 11.40 9.71
N THR A 30 -6.02 12.38 9.37
CA THR A 30 -6.70 12.44 8.09
C THR A 30 -5.57 12.56 7.07
N ILE A 31 -5.28 11.45 6.40
CA ILE A 31 -4.34 11.43 5.29
C ILE A 31 -4.95 12.38 4.25
N PRO A 32 -4.27 13.49 3.86
CA PRO A 32 -4.76 14.34 2.79
C PRO A 32 -4.64 13.55 1.50
N VAL A 33 -5.76 12.94 1.08
CA VAL A 33 -5.81 12.14 -0.14
C VAL A 33 -5.92 13.10 -1.32
N LYS A 34 -4.80 13.36 -2.00
CA LYS A 34 -4.83 13.92 -3.34
C LYS A 34 -5.29 12.82 -4.29
N GLU A 35 -6.41 13.01 -4.96
CA GLU A 35 -6.83 12.13 -6.05
C GLU A 35 -5.75 12.10 -7.14
N ARG A 36 -5.14 10.93 -7.36
CA ARG A 36 -4.06 10.72 -8.34
C ARG A 36 -4.50 9.86 -9.52
N PHE A 37 -5.78 9.59 -9.64
CA PHE A 37 -6.34 8.71 -10.67
C PHE A 37 -7.69 9.21 -11.17
N ASN A 38 -8.15 8.64 -12.27
CA ASN A 38 -9.53 8.75 -12.77
C ASN A 38 -10.23 7.40 -12.74
N ALA A 39 -11.53 7.41 -12.57
CA ALA A 39 -12.35 6.27 -12.97
C ALA A 39 -12.15 6.01 -14.47
N GLY A 40 -11.90 4.74 -14.83
CA GLY A 40 -11.49 4.35 -16.19
C GLY A 40 -9.98 4.21 -16.39
N GLU A 41 -9.16 4.52 -15.37
CA GLU A 41 -7.73 4.20 -15.40
C GLU A 41 -7.53 2.69 -15.54
N GLU A 42 -6.67 2.30 -16.47
CA GLU A 42 -6.18 0.93 -16.61
C GLU A 42 -4.68 0.96 -16.85
N VAL A 43 -3.95 0.15 -16.08
CA VAL A 43 -2.49 0.01 -16.19
C VAL A 43 -2.14 -1.45 -16.41
N GLN A 44 -1.35 -1.74 -17.42
CA GLN A 44 -0.88 -3.08 -17.76
C GLN A 44 0.56 -3.27 -17.33
N TYR A 45 0.85 -4.44 -16.81
CA TYR A 45 2.17 -4.85 -16.34
C TYR A 45 2.61 -6.16 -16.96
N GLU A 46 3.93 -6.34 -17.08
CA GLU A 46 4.58 -7.60 -17.38
C GLU A 46 5.32 -8.10 -16.15
N LEU A 47 5.18 -9.40 -15.87
CA LEU A 47 5.83 -10.05 -14.74
C LEU A 47 6.93 -10.98 -15.23
N TYR A 48 8.05 -10.93 -14.52
CA TYR A 48 9.24 -11.73 -14.79
C TYR A 48 9.67 -12.44 -13.52
N PHE A 49 10.17 -13.65 -13.69
CA PHE A 49 10.84 -14.38 -12.63
C PHE A 49 12.34 -14.30 -12.85
N LYS A 50 13.08 -13.70 -11.93
CA LYS A 50 14.52 -13.53 -12.03
C LYS A 50 15.23 -14.61 -11.21
N TRP A 51 16.04 -15.42 -11.90
CA TRP A 51 16.88 -16.45 -11.31
C TRP A 51 18.28 -16.36 -11.90
N GLY A 52 19.23 -15.86 -11.10
CA GLY A 52 20.57 -15.55 -11.61
C GLY A 52 20.53 -14.56 -12.76
N ILE A 53 21.07 -14.96 -13.90
CA ILE A 53 21.06 -14.18 -15.15
C ILE A 53 19.79 -14.39 -15.99
N LEU A 54 18.99 -15.40 -15.67
CA LEU A 54 17.76 -15.71 -16.38
C LEU A 54 16.61 -14.83 -15.87
N MET A 55 15.81 -14.32 -16.79
CA MET A 55 14.67 -13.47 -16.48
C MET A 55 13.52 -13.75 -17.46
N PRO A 56 12.96 -14.97 -17.46
CA PRO A 56 11.85 -15.28 -18.33
C PRO A 56 10.59 -14.54 -17.90
N ARG A 57 9.76 -14.18 -18.88
CA ARG A 57 8.43 -13.61 -18.64
C ARG A 57 7.52 -14.68 -18.03
N ALA A 58 7.01 -14.38 -16.85
CA ALA A 58 6.16 -15.29 -16.09
C ALA A 58 4.66 -15.05 -16.31
N GLY A 59 4.28 -13.79 -16.59
CA GLY A 59 2.88 -13.46 -16.71
C GLY A 59 2.62 -12.00 -17.02
N GLN A 60 1.39 -11.59 -16.79
CA GLN A 60 0.93 -10.23 -16.93
C GLN A 60 -0.11 -9.89 -15.86
N ALA A 61 -0.21 -8.60 -15.54
CA ALA A 61 -1.24 -8.10 -14.65
C ALA A 61 -1.92 -6.87 -15.27
N THR A 62 -3.19 -6.69 -14.95
CA THR A 62 -3.96 -5.49 -15.30
C THR A 62 -4.54 -4.92 -14.03
N LEU A 63 -4.24 -3.66 -13.78
CA LEU A 63 -4.75 -2.88 -12.69
C LEU A 63 -5.78 -1.89 -13.24
N SER A 64 -6.96 -1.79 -12.64
CA SER A 64 -8.00 -0.87 -13.11
C SER A 64 -8.74 -0.22 -11.96
N ILE A 65 -9.23 1.01 -12.21
CA ILE A 65 -10.04 1.79 -11.27
C ILE A 65 -11.34 2.17 -11.97
N LYS A 66 -12.48 1.98 -11.29
CA LYS A 66 -13.80 2.33 -11.80
C LYS A 66 -14.65 2.96 -10.71
N ASP A 67 -15.53 3.88 -11.10
CA ASP A 67 -16.63 4.27 -10.24
C ASP A 67 -17.57 3.09 -10.02
N THR A 68 -18.06 2.96 -8.81
CA THR A 68 -19.02 1.92 -8.41
C THR A 68 -19.85 2.39 -7.22
N ARG A 69 -20.67 1.48 -6.72
CA ARG A 69 -21.36 1.62 -5.43
C ARG A 69 -21.02 0.41 -4.57
N TYR A 70 -20.79 0.66 -3.30
CA TYR A 70 -20.62 -0.38 -2.29
C TYR A 70 -21.66 -0.15 -1.20
N GLU A 71 -22.54 -1.14 -0.97
CA GLU A 71 -23.67 -1.02 -0.04
C GLU A 71 -24.48 0.30 -0.26
N ASP A 72 -24.81 0.57 -1.55
CA ASP A 72 -25.53 1.76 -2.01
C ASP A 72 -24.82 3.12 -1.84
N ASN A 73 -23.61 3.16 -1.34
CA ASN A 73 -22.80 4.37 -1.25
C ASN A 73 -21.83 4.49 -2.43
N PRO A 74 -21.53 5.72 -2.91
CA PRO A 74 -20.47 5.92 -3.91
C PRO A 74 -19.15 5.32 -3.47
N ALA A 75 -18.46 4.64 -4.37
CA ALA A 75 -17.19 3.99 -4.10
C ALA A 75 -16.32 3.90 -5.35
N TYR A 76 -15.03 3.68 -5.16
CA TYR A 76 -14.10 3.25 -6.22
C TYR A 76 -13.87 1.76 -6.13
N HIS A 77 -13.91 1.09 -7.27
CA HIS A 77 -13.50 -0.30 -7.42
C HIS A 77 -12.09 -0.35 -8.02
N TYR A 78 -11.12 -0.76 -7.21
CA TYR A 78 -9.73 -0.94 -7.59
C TYR A 78 -9.46 -2.42 -7.73
N ASN A 79 -9.19 -2.87 -8.96
CA ASN A 79 -9.11 -4.28 -9.32
C ASN A 79 -7.74 -4.63 -9.89
N LEU A 80 -7.20 -5.76 -9.46
CA LEU A 80 -6.02 -6.40 -10.03
C LEU A 80 -6.40 -7.75 -10.61
N LEU A 81 -6.13 -7.94 -11.89
CA LEU A 81 -6.19 -9.25 -12.58
C LEU A 81 -4.76 -9.70 -12.86
N PHE A 82 -4.40 -10.85 -12.34
CA PHE A 82 -3.11 -11.47 -12.61
C PHE A 82 -3.28 -12.81 -13.32
N ARG A 83 -2.41 -13.10 -14.29
CA ARG A 83 -2.36 -14.42 -14.94
C ARG A 83 -0.93 -14.76 -15.39
N THR A 84 -0.57 -16.03 -15.24
CA THR A 84 0.61 -16.59 -15.87
C THR A 84 0.47 -16.63 -17.39
N SER A 85 1.56 -16.77 -18.10
CA SER A 85 1.57 -16.85 -19.57
C SER A 85 2.75 -17.66 -20.08
N GLY A 86 2.66 -18.10 -21.35
CA GLY A 86 3.72 -18.82 -22.02
C GLY A 86 4.06 -20.15 -21.38
N MET A 87 5.34 -20.39 -21.12
CA MET A 87 5.82 -21.63 -20.52
C MET A 87 5.37 -21.77 -19.05
N PHE A 88 5.28 -20.67 -18.30
CA PHE A 88 4.82 -20.68 -16.91
C PHE A 88 3.38 -21.16 -16.79
N GLU A 89 2.49 -20.78 -17.70
CA GLU A 89 1.10 -21.25 -17.73
C GLU A 89 0.98 -22.78 -17.83
N LYS A 90 1.93 -23.44 -18.50
CA LYS A 90 1.96 -24.89 -18.64
C LYS A 90 2.46 -25.62 -17.39
N ILE A 91 3.31 -24.95 -16.59
CA ILE A 91 3.90 -25.51 -15.38
C ILE A 91 3.06 -25.16 -14.16
N PHE A 92 2.60 -23.92 -14.10
CA PHE A 92 1.84 -23.37 -12.99
C PHE A 92 0.86 -22.33 -13.50
N SER A 93 -0.40 -22.72 -13.66
CA SER A 93 -1.47 -21.83 -14.08
C SER A 93 -1.96 -21.01 -12.88
N MET A 94 -1.88 -19.68 -13.00
CA MET A 94 -2.37 -18.75 -11.98
C MET A 94 -3.27 -17.70 -12.64
N ARG A 95 -4.48 -17.51 -12.08
CA ARG A 95 -5.49 -16.54 -12.51
C ARG A 95 -6.12 -15.89 -11.29
N ASP A 96 -5.32 -15.10 -10.61
CA ASP A 96 -5.73 -14.42 -9.38
C ASP A 96 -6.44 -13.12 -9.68
N THR A 97 -7.42 -12.79 -8.86
CA THR A 97 -8.06 -11.47 -8.84
C THR A 97 -8.02 -10.89 -7.43
N ILE A 98 -7.87 -9.56 -7.35
CA ILE A 98 -8.07 -8.83 -6.11
C ILE A 98 -8.99 -7.67 -6.42
N ASP A 99 -10.08 -7.57 -5.67
CA ASP A 99 -11.09 -6.51 -5.77
C ASP A 99 -11.11 -5.70 -4.49
N CYS A 100 -10.70 -4.43 -4.55
CA CYS A 100 -10.75 -3.50 -3.44
C CYS A 100 -11.81 -2.43 -3.67
N TYR A 101 -12.57 -2.12 -2.64
CA TYR A 101 -13.59 -1.06 -2.65
C TYR A 101 -13.19 0.03 -1.68
N PHE A 102 -13.09 1.27 -2.17
CA PHE A 102 -12.72 2.44 -1.39
C PHE A 102 -13.84 3.46 -1.36
N THR A 103 -13.99 4.17 -0.25
CA THR A 103 -14.80 5.39 -0.23
C THR A 103 -14.17 6.48 -1.11
N PRO A 104 -14.92 7.56 -1.45
CA PRO A 104 -14.32 8.73 -2.09
C PRO A 104 -13.14 9.34 -1.31
N GLU A 105 -13.12 9.19 0.01
CA GLU A 105 -12.05 9.63 0.91
C GLU A 105 -10.90 8.61 1.01
N MET A 106 -10.92 7.54 0.19
CA MET A 106 -9.89 6.50 0.12
C MET A 106 -9.77 5.62 1.37
N LEU A 107 -10.85 5.45 2.12
CA LEU A 107 -10.94 4.41 3.13
C LEU A 107 -11.27 3.07 2.46
N LEU A 108 -10.50 2.05 2.74
CA LEU A 108 -10.72 0.70 2.20
C LEU A 108 -11.91 0.05 2.92
N LEU A 109 -12.98 -0.26 2.20
CA LEU A 109 -14.20 -0.87 2.72
C LEU A 109 -14.14 -2.41 2.68
N ARG A 110 -13.65 -2.94 1.56
CA ARG A 110 -13.55 -4.39 1.35
C ARG A 110 -12.38 -4.71 0.43
N SER A 111 -11.72 -5.82 0.68
CA SER A 111 -10.82 -6.48 -0.25
C SER A 111 -11.20 -7.94 -0.38
N GLU A 112 -11.45 -8.39 -1.60
CA GLU A 112 -11.69 -9.80 -1.89
C GLU A 112 -10.62 -10.30 -2.84
N LYS A 113 -9.75 -11.19 -2.35
CA LYS A 113 -8.75 -11.88 -3.16
C LYS A 113 -9.26 -13.29 -3.49
N ARG A 114 -9.32 -13.59 -4.79
CA ARG A 114 -9.57 -14.94 -5.30
C ARG A 114 -8.28 -15.51 -5.84
N VAL A 115 -7.75 -16.51 -5.15
CA VAL A 115 -6.59 -17.30 -5.57
C VAL A 115 -7.11 -18.44 -6.42
N ASN A 116 -6.66 -18.52 -7.66
CA ASN A 116 -7.00 -19.57 -8.61
C ASN A 116 -5.72 -20.11 -9.26
N GLU A 117 -5.13 -21.12 -8.62
CA GLU A 117 -3.82 -21.66 -8.93
C GLU A 117 -3.91 -23.16 -9.21
N ASN A 118 -3.76 -23.57 -10.47
CA ASN A 118 -4.00 -24.95 -10.93
C ASN A 118 -5.39 -25.45 -10.46
N ASP A 119 -5.40 -26.46 -9.57
CA ASP A 119 -6.61 -27.05 -8.99
C ASP A 119 -6.97 -26.44 -7.62
N TYR A 120 -6.23 -25.42 -7.16
CA TYR A 120 -6.44 -24.77 -5.88
C TYR A 120 -7.25 -23.50 -6.03
N TYR A 121 -8.36 -23.41 -5.29
CA TYR A 121 -9.19 -22.20 -5.24
C TYR A 121 -9.42 -21.79 -3.79
N LEU A 122 -9.14 -20.51 -3.50
CA LEU A 122 -9.30 -19.92 -2.19
C LEU A 122 -9.82 -18.49 -2.32
N ILE A 123 -10.70 -18.09 -1.41
CA ILE A 123 -11.16 -16.71 -1.27
C ILE A 123 -10.69 -16.16 0.07
N ASP A 124 -10.04 -15.00 0.03
CA ASP A 124 -9.76 -14.13 1.17
C ASP A 124 -10.69 -12.92 1.07
N ASP A 125 -11.67 -12.81 1.95
CA ASP A 125 -12.60 -11.68 2.03
C ASP A 125 -12.32 -10.89 3.31
N LEU A 126 -11.88 -9.64 3.14
CA LEU A 126 -11.61 -8.69 4.23
C LEU A 126 -12.63 -7.56 4.16
N LYS A 127 -13.38 -7.35 5.24
CA LYS A 127 -14.29 -6.21 5.38
C LYS A 127 -13.79 -5.28 6.47
N PHE A 128 -13.63 -4.01 6.14
CA PHE A 128 -13.07 -3.00 7.02
C PHE A 128 -14.16 -2.11 7.60
N SER A 129 -13.98 -1.70 8.85
CA SER A 129 -14.82 -0.72 9.51
C SER A 129 -13.96 0.22 10.35
N TYR A 130 -14.43 1.45 10.48
CA TYR A 130 -13.69 2.54 11.12
C TYR A 130 -14.51 3.15 12.23
N SER A 131 -13.89 3.34 13.38
CA SER A 131 -14.45 4.07 14.52
C SER A 131 -13.38 5.01 15.06
N THR A 132 -13.72 5.90 16.00
CA THR A 132 -12.76 6.87 16.54
C THR A 132 -11.49 6.18 17.04
N GLY A 133 -10.36 6.42 16.33
CA GLY A 133 -9.05 5.89 16.68
C GLY A 133 -8.87 4.38 16.48
N LYS A 134 -9.79 3.69 15.79
CA LYS A 134 -9.68 2.24 15.55
C LYS A 134 -10.11 1.84 14.16
N THR A 135 -9.37 0.94 13.56
CA THR A 135 -9.74 0.18 12.35
C THR A 135 -9.99 -1.26 12.75
N SER A 136 -11.08 -1.83 12.28
CA SER A 136 -11.37 -3.26 12.44
C SER A 136 -11.47 -3.92 11.07
N ALA A 137 -10.93 -5.12 10.94
CA ALA A 137 -11.02 -5.95 9.73
C ALA A 137 -11.64 -7.30 10.09
N HIS A 138 -12.78 -7.62 9.49
CA HIS A 138 -13.34 -8.97 9.52
C HIS A 138 -12.64 -9.77 8.42
N SER A 139 -11.84 -10.76 8.81
CA SER A 139 -11.12 -11.64 7.90
C SER A 139 -11.86 -12.96 7.77
N HIS A 140 -12.38 -13.24 6.57
CA HIS A 140 -13.04 -14.49 6.22
C HIS A 140 -12.31 -15.16 5.07
N ARG A 141 -11.57 -16.22 5.38
CA ARG A 141 -10.84 -17.04 4.40
C ARG A 141 -11.52 -18.40 4.24
N TYR A 142 -11.86 -18.75 3.01
CA TYR A 142 -12.59 -19.99 2.75
C TYR A 142 -12.29 -20.58 1.36
N THR A 143 -12.57 -21.87 1.25
CA THR A 143 -12.67 -22.61 -0.03
C THR A 143 -14.14 -22.92 -0.30
N PRO A 144 -14.53 -23.37 -1.50
CA PRO A 144 -15.92 -23.81 -1.76
C PRO A 144 -16.44 -24.85 -0.77
N SER A 145 -15.55 -25.63 -0.15
CA SER A 145 -15.92 -26.75 0.74
C SER A 145 -15.88 -26.40 2.24
N ARG A 146 -15.13 -25.35 2.65
CA ARG A 146 -14.99 -25.03 4.09
C ARG A 146 -14.43 -23.64 4.36
N THR A 147 -14.86 -23.06 5.48
CA THR A 147 -14.20 -21.90 6.10
C THR A 147 -12.88 -22.33 6.75
N LYS A 148 -11.82 -21.58 6.50
CA LYS A 148 -10.48 -21.76 7.10
C LYS A 148 -10.20 -20.75 8.20
N ILE A 149 -10.65 -19.51 8.01
CA ILE A 149 -10.50 -18.40 8.96
C ILE A 149 -11.81 -17.63 8.99
N ASP A 150 -12.23 -17.24 10.17
CA ASP A 150 -13.31 -16.31 10.41
C ASP A 150 -12.99 -15.59 11.72
N THR A 151 -12.51 -14.33 11.62
CA THR A 151 -12.01 -13.62 12.80
C THR A 151 -12.04 -12.10 12.62
N MET A 152 -12.07 -11.39 13.75
CA MET A 152 -11.93 -9.93 13.79
C MET A 152 -10.51 -9.55 14.19
N ILE A 153 -9.93 -8.61 13.46
CA ILE A 153 -8.61 -8.03 13.71
C ILE A 153 -8.81 -6.54 13.97
N VAL A 154 -8.19 -6.01 15.02
CA VAL A 154 -8.33 -4.61 15.41
C VAL A 154 -6.97 -3.94 15.48
N SER A 155 -6.90 -2.67 15.06
CA SER A 155 -5.71 -1.84 15.09
C SER A 155 -6.07 -0.39 15.41
N GLU A 156 -5.15 0.33 16.06
CA GLU A 156 -5.22 1.78 16.21
C GLU A 156 -4.66 2.53 14.98
N GLN A 157 -4.11 1.79 14.02
CA GLN A 157 -3.60 2.31 12.75
C GLN A 157 -4.47 1.82 11.60
N TYR A 158 -4.36 2.48 10.44
CA TYR A 158 -5.00 2.01 9.22
C TYR A 158 -4.50 0.62 8.84
N MET A 159 -5.45 -0.21 8.42
CA MET A 159 -5.18 -1.54 7.88
C MET A 159 -5.59 -1.60 6.42
N PHE A 160 -4.79 -2.30 5.64
CA PHE A 160 -5.05 -2.56 4.22
C PHE A 160 -4.89 -4.05 3.93
N ASP A 161 -5.27 -4.46 2.75
CA ASP A 161 -4.71 -5.63 2.08
C ASP A 161 -3.48 -5.21 1.25
N MET A 162 -2.83 -6.18 0.60
CA MET A 162 -1.62 -5.90 -0.21
C MET A 162 -1.86 -4.97 -1.40
N LEU A 163 -3.03 -5.05 -2.05
CA LEU A 163 -3.36 -4.18 -3.17
C LEU A 163 -3.75 -2.78 -2.69
N GLY A 164 -4.57 -2.69 -1.63
CA GLY A 164 -4.97 -1.43 -1.02
C GLY A 164 -3.78 -0.61 -0.53
N ALA A 165 -2.72 -1.26 -0.03
CA ALA A 165 -1.48 -0.59 0.35
C ALA A 165 -0.82 0.15 -0.83
N THR A 166 -0.95 -0.33 -2.06
CA THR A 166 -0.41 0.38 -3.24
C THR A 166 -1.20 1.66 -3.54
N MET A 167 -2.52 1.66 -3.31
CA MET A 167 -3.33 2.86 -3.44
C MET A 167 -2.98 3.88 -2.34
N TYR A 168 -2.77 3.43 -1.12
CA TYR A 168 -2.29 4.27 -0.03
C TYR A 168 -0.97 4.97 -0.41
N LEU A 169 0.02 4.22 -0.94
CA LEU A 169 1.30 4.80 -1.35
C LEU A 169 1.13 5.84 -2.47
N ARG A 170 0.25 5.61 -3.45
CA ARG A 170 -0.06 6.57 -4.51
C ARG A 170 -0.68 7.87 -3.97
N SER A 171 -1.36 7.80 -2.84
CA SER A 171 -2.11 8.90 -2.23
C SER A 171 -1.30 9.74 -1.25
N LEU A 172 -0.06 9.37 -0.92
CA LEU A 172 0.80 10.12 -0.01
C LEU A 172 1.13 11.51 -0.57
N ASP A 173 1.41 12.45 0.33
CA ASP A 173 1.92 13.78 -0.04
C ASP A 173 3.42 13.71 -0.34
N TRP A 174 3.74 13.67 -1.63
CA TRP A 174 5.11 13.52 -2.10
C TRP A 174 5.89 14.83 -2.16
N ASP A 175 5.21 15.98 -2.11
CA ASP A 175 5.85 17.29 -2.28
C ASP A 175 6.79 17.61 -1.11
N ASN A 176 6.43 17.14 0.09
CA ASN A 176 7.19 17.35 1.32
C ASN A 176 8.04 16.15 1.77
N MET A 177 8.06 15.07 0.97
CA MET A 177 8.74 13.83 1.31
C MET A 177 10.25 13.96 1.24
N LYS A 178 10.95 13.52 2.30
CA LYS A 178 12.41 13.54 2.41
C LYS A 178 12.96 12.12 2.39
N GLN A 179 14.16 11.98 1.84
CA GLN A 179 14.87 10.69 1.88
C GLN A 179 15.03 10.21 3.33
N GLY A 180 14.62 8.98 3.59
CA GLY A 180 14.59 8.37 4.91
C GLY A 180 13.22 8.40 5.57
N ASP A 181 12.24 9.16 5.05
CA ASP A 181 10.89 9.17 5.59
C ASP A 181 10.27 7.77 5.52
N GLU A 182 9.58 7.40 6.60
CA GLU A 182 8.92 6.11 6.76
C GLU A 182 7.42 6.31 6.94
N PHE A 183 6.65 5.47 6.26
CA PHE A 183 5.18 5.48 6.28
C PHE A 183 4.67 4.12 6.78
N PRO A 184 4.53 3.97 8.11
CA PRO A 184 4.09 2.71 8.70
C PRO A 184 2.58 2.51 8.53
N PHE A 185 2.19 1.27 8.30
CA PHE A 185 0.80 0.84 8.21
C PHE A 185 0.70 -0.66 8.49
N HIS A 186 -0.52 -1.16 8.62
CA HIS A 186 -0.77 -2.58 8.82
C HIS A 186 -1.36 -3.22 7.57
N VAL A 187 -0.92 -4.44 7.28
CA VAL A 187 -1.55 -5.31 6.28
C VAL A 187 -2.17 -6.52 6.97
N VAL A 188 -3.39 -6.85 6.56
CA VAL A 188 -4.08 -8.04 7.04
C VAL A 188 -3.84 -9.19 6.06
N ILE A 189 -3.31 -10.31 6.55
CA ILE A 189 -3.12 -11.53 5.78
C ILE A 189 -3.67 -12.71 6.60
N GLY A 190 -4.81 -13.24 6.22
CA GLY A 190 -5.46 -14.29 6.96
C GLY A 190 -5.86 -13.83 8.35
N ARG A 191 -5.29 -14.39 9.42
CA ARG A 191 -5.55 -13.98 10.81
C ARG A 191 -4.53 -13.00 11.37
N ASP A 192 -3.52 -12.67 10.60
CA ASP A 192 -2.37 -11.93 11.07
C ASP A 192 -2.43 -10.47 10.63
N ARG A 193 -2.03 -9.59 11.52
CA ARG A 193 -1.80 -8.18 11.29
C ARG A 193 -0.29 -7.96 11.20
N ILE A 194 0.19 -7.68 10.01
CA ILE A 194 1.61 -7.52 9.71
C ILE A 194 1.95 -6.03 9.68
N ASN A 195 2.99 -5.64 10.41
CA ASN A 195 3.52 -4.29 10.39
C ASN A 195 4.41 -4.13 9.15
N ILE A 196 4.08 -3.16 8.33
CA ILE A 196 4.83 -2.81 7.11
C ILE A 196 5.16 -1.33 7.12
N SER A 197 6.27 -0.94 6.51
CA SER A 197 6.60 0.46 6.26
C SER A 197 7.07 0.64 4.83
N PHE A 198 6.60 1.70 4.18
CA PHE A 198 7.22 2.26 2.99
C PHE A 198 8.32 3.23 3.41
N ARG A 199 9.56 2.95 3.05
CA ARG A 199 10.70 3.82 3.35
C ARG A 199 11.23 4.45 2.07
N TYR A 200 11.09 5.77 1.96
CA TYR A 200 11.54 6.54 0.80
C TYR A 200 13.06 6.63 0.77
N THR A 201 13.67 6.32 -0.37
CA THR A 201 15.13 6.30 -0.52
C THR A 201 15.66 7.36 -1.51
N GLY A 202 14.77 8.13 -2.13
CA GLY A 202 15.15 9.15 -3.08
C GLY A 202 14.68 8.87 -4.51
N GLN A 203 15.08 9.74 -5.42
CA GLN A 203 14.78 9.63 -6.84
C GLN A 203 15.73 8.66 -7.52
N GLN A 204 15.22 7.88 -8.48
CA GLN A 204 15.98 6.94 -9.30
C GLN A 204 15.45 6.93 -10.74
N ILE A 205 16.32 6.51 -11.68
CA ILE A 205 15.93 6.27 -13.06
C ILE A 205 15.75 4.76 -13.26
N VAL A 206 14.58 4.37 -13.74
CA VAL A 206 14.32 3.00 -14.19
C VAL A 206 14.49 2.95 -15.70
N GLU A 207 15.48 2.20 -16.17
CA GLU A 207 15.68 1.94 -17.58
C GLU A 207 14.88 0.72 -18.02
N ARG A 208 14.02 0.88 -19.02
CA ARG A 208 13.27 -0.21 -19.62
C ARG A 208 13.99 -0.83 -20.82
N ASN A 209 14.64 0.03 -21.59
CA ASN A 209 15.54 -0.30 -22.69
C ASN A 209 16.43 0.92 -23.04
N GLU A 210 17.22 0.85 -24.10
CA GLU A 210 18.14 1.92 -24.50
C GLU A 210 17.45 3.26 -24.78
N THR A 211 16.18 3.26 -25.20
CA THR A 211 15.44 4.46 -25.61
C THR A 211 14.34 4.88 -24.65
N LEU A 212 14.01 4.05 -23.67
CA LEU A 212 12.88 4.28 -22.77
C LEU A 212 13.30 4.20 -21.30
N LYS A 213 13.19 5.31 -20.61
CA LYS A 213 13.49 5.47 -19.19
C LYS A 213 12.33 6.13 -18.47
N TYR A 214 12.30 5.96 -17.15
CA TYR A 214 11.32 6.61 -16.28
C TYR A 214 12.03 7.28 -15.12
N ARG A 215 11.69 8.54 -14.82
CA ARG A 215 12.01 9.17 -13.54
C ARG A 215 11.08 8.58 -12.49
N THR A 216 11.65 8.16 -11.37
CA THR A 216 10.88 7.49 -10.32
C THR A 216 11.31 7.93 -8.95
N ARG A 217 10.41 7.78 -7.98
CA ARG A 217 10.73 7.76 -6.56
C ARG A 217 10.79 6.31 -6.12
N HIS A 218 11.84 5.97 -5.39
CA HIS A 218 12.12 4.62 -4.95
C HIS A 218 11.80 4.44 -3.47
N PHE A 219 11.13 3.33 -3.15
CA PHE A 219 10.80 2.95 -1.78
C PHE A 219 11.22 1.51 -1.52
N TYR A 220 11.75 1.27 -0.33
CA TYR A 220 11.78 -0.07 0.24
C TYR A 220 10.47 -0.38 0.93
N ILE A 221 10.06 -1.64 0.87
CA ILE A 221 8.97 -2.20 1.65
C ILE A 221 9.61 -3.05 2.74
N ASP A 222 9.58 -2.53 3.95
CA ASP A 222 10.13 -3.19 5.13
C ASP A 222 8.98 -3.92 5.86
N ILE A 223 9.21 -5.19 6.24
CA ILE A 223 8.24 -6.04 6.94
C ILE A 223 8.77 -6.28 8.35
N PHE A 224 7.97 -5.91 9.36
CA PHE A 224 8.28 -6.06 10.78
C PHE A 224 7.28 -7.03 11.39
N ASP A 225 7.56 -8.32 11.31
CA ASP A 225 6.73 -9.37 11.87
C ASP A 225 7.61 -10.39 12.61
N ASP A 226 7.25 -10.73 13.85
CA ASP A 226 7.97 -11.69 14.67
C ASP A 226 7.85 -13.12 14.12
N ALA A 227 6.77 -13.43 13.39
CA ALA A 227 6.57 -14.72 12.73
C ALA A 227 7.34 -14.86 11.40
N PHE A 228 7.63 -13.72 10.76
CA PHE A 228 8.50 -13.63 9.59
C PHE A 228 9.80 -12.98 10.07
N THR A 229 10.92 -13.65 9.94
CA THR A 229 12.24 -13.05 10.19
C THR A 229 12.24 -11.63 9.64
N GLN A 230 12.39 -10.61 10.52
CA GLN A 230 12.33 -9.19 10.14
C GLN A 230 13.08 -8.97 8.82
N SER A 231 12.37 -8.68 7.75
CA SER A 231 12.97 -8.54 6.42
C SER A 231 13.00 -7.07 6.03
N LYS A 232 14.14 -6.43 6.29
CA LYS A 232 14.42 -5.13 5.70
C LYS A 232 14.53 -5.27 4.18
N ALA A 233 13.87 -4.36 3.45
CA ALA A 233 13.80 -4.39 2.00
C ALA A 233 13.32 -5.74 1.45
N ALA A 234 12.20 -6.26 2.00
CA ALA A 234 11.53 -7.47 1.50
C ALA A 234 11.10 -7.29 0.04
N ALA A 235 10.68 -6.07 -0.30
CA ALA A 235 10.41 -5.66 -1.66
C ALA A 235 10.86 -4.22 -1.91
N GLU A 236 10.92 -3.85 -3.18
CA GLU A 236 11.28 -2.54 -3.68
C GLU A 236 10.21 -2.08 -4.67
N ILE A 237 9.84 -0.80 -4.62
CA ILE A 237 8.90 -0.24 -5.57
C ILE A 237 9.43 1.10 -6.11
N TRP A 238 9.40 1.26 -7.42
CA TRP A 238 9.72 2.48 -8.16
C TRP A 238 8.44 3.04 -8.74
N ILE A 239 8.07 4.22 -8.30
CA ILE A 239 6.83 4.89 -8.69
C ILE A 239 7.17 6.09 -9.56
N GLY A 240 6.44 6.30 -10.66
CA GLY A 240 6.64 7.43 -11.55
C GLY A 240 6.63 8.76 -10.81
N ASP A 241 7.66 9.57 -11.02
CA ASP A 241 7.80 10.91 -10.45
C ASP A 241 7.00 11.92 -11.30
N ASP A 242 5.69 11.72 -11.30
CA ASP A 242 4.68 12.57 -11.91
C ASP A 242 3.38 12.49 -11.11
N GLU A 243 2.39 13.30 -11.48
CA GLU A 243 1.14 13.43 -10.73
C GLU A 243 0.28 12.15 -10.65
N ASN A 244 0.52 11.13 -11.48
CA ASN A 244 -0.25 9.87 -11.43
C ASN A 244 0.25 8.89 -10.38
N HIS A 245 1.52 8.97 -9.98
CA HIS A 245 2.18 8.04 -9.04
C HIS A 245 1.97 6.57 -9.41
N ILE A 246 2.16 6.21 -10.67
CA ILE A 246 1.98 4.83 -11.12
C ILE A 246 3.23 4.02 -10.79
N PRO A 247 3.09 2.81 -10.20
CA PRO A 247 4.21 1.88 -10.10
C PRO A 247 4.80 1.57 -11.47
N VAL A 248 6.09 1.86 -11.66
CA VAL A 248 6.83 1.60 -12.91
C VAL A 248 7.56 0.26 -12.82
N LYS A 249 8.07 -0.04 -11.63
CA LYS A 249 8.75 -1.30 -11.34
C LYS A 249 8.47 -1.71 -9.91
N ILE A 250 8.27 -3.02 -9.70
CA ILE A 250 8.23 -3.65 -8.38
C ILE A 250 9.18 -4.84 -8.41
N ARG A 251 9.93 -5.05 -7.35
CA ARG A 251 10.79 -6.21 -7.16
C ARG A 251 10.56 -6.80 -5.78
N ALA A 252 10.12 -8.04 -5.73
CA ALA A 252 9.95 -8.77 -4.49
C ALA A 252 10.98 -9.89 -4.38
N LYS A 253 11.68 -9.98 -3.26
CA LYS A 253 12.59 -11.07 -2.98
C LYS A 253 11.80 -12.34 -2.70
N LEU A 254 12.19 -13.44 -3.32
CA LEU A 254 11.64 -14.76 -3.09
C LEU A 254 12.68 -15.63 -2.40
N LYS A 255 12.27 -16.78 -1.86
CA LYS A 255 13.21 -17.77 -1.31
C LYS A 255 14.28 -18.16 -2.34
N ILE A 256 13.91 -18.22 -3.61
CA ILE A 256 14.81 -18.46 -4.74
C ILE A 256 14.53 -17.36 -5.78
N GLY A 257 15.52 -16.51 -6.05
CA GLY A 257 15.40 -15.44 -7.05
C GLY A 257 14.54 -14.24 -6.62
N ALA A 258 13.89 -13.61 -7.57
CA ALA A 258 13.00 -12.47 -7.35
C ALA A 258 11.84 -12.47 -8.36
N ALA A 259 10.70 -11.94 -7.96
CA ALA A 259 9.65 -11.53 -8.89
C ALA A 259 9.87 -10.06 -9.26
N GLU A 260 9.85 -9.75 -10.53
CA GLU A 260 9.94 -8.37 -11.03
C GLU A 260 8.73 -8.05 -11.89
N VAL A 261 8.09 -6.93 -11.60
CA VAL A 261 6.93 -6.39 -12.32
C VAL A 261 7.35 -5.10 -13.00
N TYR A 262 7.00 -4.94 -14.26
CA TYR A 262 7.31 -3.75 -15.03
C TYR A 262 6.07 -3.17 -15.68
N TYR A 263 5.92 -1.86 -15.60
CA TYR A 263 4.92 -1.12 -16.35
C TYR A 263 5.07 -1.39 -17.85
N LYS A 264 3.96 -1.63 -18.51
CA LYS A 264 3.88 -1.85 -19.96
C LYS A 264 3.16 -0.71 -20.67
N SER A 265 1.95 -0.41 -20.27
CA SER A 265 1.12 0.63 -20.87
C SER A 265 0.01 1.06 -19.93
N SER A 266 -0.60 2.20 -20.21
CA SER A 266 -1.78 2.69 -19.47
C SER A 266 -2.73 3.42 -20.41
N LYS A 267 -3.98 3.53 -19.96
CA LYS A 267 -5.02 4.38 -20.53
C LYS A 267 -5.87 5.00 -19.43
N GLY A 268 -6.57 6.08 -19.72
CA GLY A 268 -7.47 6.74 -18.77
C GLY A 268 -6.78 7.40 -17.58
N LEU A 269 -5.48 7.71 -17.70
CA LEU A 269 -4.75 8.42 -16.64
C LEU A 269 -5.34 9.80 -16.41
N ARG A 270 -5.31 10.27 -15.16
CA ARG A 270 -5.76 11.61 -14.79
C ARG A 270 -4.84 12.71 -15.33
N TYR A 271 -3.55 12.47 -15.32
CA TYR A 271 -2.51 13.42 -15.73
C TYR A 271 -1.63 12.84 -16.82
N PRO A 272 -0.93 13.69 -17.60
CA PRO A 272 0.09 13.22 -18.54
C PRO A 272 1.19 12.42 -17.83
N LEU A 273 1.68 11.35 -18.45
CA LEU A 273 2.76 10.51 -17.92
C LEU A 273 4.11 11.19 -18.16
N THR A 274 4.39 12.27 -17.43
CA THR A 274 5.60 13.09 -17.62
C THR A 274 6.86 12.48 -17.01
N SER A 275 6.71 11.44 -16.20
CA SER A 275 7.86 10.65 -15.70
C SER A 275 8.54 9.83 -16.80
N ARG A 276 7.84 9.54 -17.91
CA ARG A 276 8.39 8.83 -19.07
C ARG A 276 9.32 9.73 -19.86
N VAL A 277 10.54 9.27 -20.09
CA VAL A 277 11.58 9.95 -20.87
C VAL A 277 11.97 9.07 -22.04
N GLU A 278 11.75 9.55 -23.25
CA GLU A 278 12.20 8.90 -24.48
C GLU A 278 13.54 9.51 -24.93
N ILE A 279 14.51 8.67 -25.18
CA ILE A 279 15.83 9.09 -25.67
C ILE A 279 15.86 8.76 -27.16
N PRO A 280 16.08 9.76 -28.06
CA PRO A 280 16.23 9.51 -29.47
C PRO A 280 17.36 8.49 -29.73
N ARG A 281 17.14 7.54 -30.63
CA ARG A 281 18.20 6.68 -31.10
C ARG A 281 19.21 7.53 -31.87
N ARG A 282 20.46 7.44 -31.50
CA ARG A 282 21.59 8.03 -32.28
C ARG A 282 21.84 7.23 -33.52
#